data_a16f87477fbeeaab1b4ec779bea486fe
#
_entry.id   a16f87477fbeeaab1b4ec779bea486fe
#
_cell.length_a   1.000
_cell.length_b   1.000
_cell.length_c   1.000
_cell.angle_alpha   90.00
_cell.angle_beta   90.00
_cell.angle_gamma   90.00
#
_symmetry.space_group_name_H-M   'P 1'
#
loop_
_entity.id
_entity.type
_entity.pdbx_description
1 polymer ?
#
loop_
_entity_poly.entity_id
_entity_poly.type
_entity_poly.pdbx_seq_one_letter_code
_entity_poly.pdbx_strand_id
1 'polypeptide(L)' 'MVIIMSKKENYFILETFDEEINMRIQFHYWTSGKYFYSSTELEDGTTARKKRISEKEYVSALETYMNA' A
#
# COMPACT_ATOMS: atom_id res chain seq x y z
N MET A 1 3.25 12.10 -1.95
CA MET A 1 3.28 10.70 -1.53
C MET A 1 4.71 10.21 -1.43
N VAL A 2 5.03 9.55 -0.35
CA VAL A 2 6.35 8.98 -0.13
C VAL A 2 6.32 7.50 -0.49
N ILE A 3 7.36 7.02 -1.16
CA ILE A 3 7.46 5.62 -1.56
C ILE A 3 8.48 4.94 -0.68
N ILE A 4 8.08 3.86 -0.03
CA ILE A 4 8.96 3.06 0.79
C ILE A 4 9.30 1.80 0.01
N MET A 5 10.59 1.56 -0.18
CA MET A 5 11.04 0.40 -0.93
C MET A 5 10.85 -0.89 -0.16
N SER A 6 10.34 -1.90 -0.85
CA SER A 6 10.17 -3.23 -0.31
C SER A 6 11.29 -4.12 -0.83
N LYS A 7 11.71 -5.07 0.00
CA LYS A 7 12.73 -6.05 -0.40
C LYS A 7 12.12 -7.27 -1.08
N LYS A 8 10.81 -7.40 -1.09
CA LYS A 8 10.11 -8.53 -1.70
C LYS A 8 9.60 -8.14 -3.08
N GLU A 9 9.78 -9.01 -4.06
CA GLU A 9 9.40 -8.73 -5.43
C GLU A 9 7.91 -8.41 -5.61
N ASN A 10 7.07 -9.04 -4.80
CA ASN A 10 5.62 -8.91 -4.94
C ASN A 10 4.99 -8.17 -3.77
N TYR A 11 5.74 -7.27 -3.16
CA TYR A 11 5.27 -6.51 -1.99
C TYR A 11 5.84 -5.11 -2.07
N PHE A 12 4.99 -4.11 -1.88
CA PHE A 12 5.46 -2.74 -1.81
C PHE A 12 4.54 -1.91 -0.92
N ILE A 13 5.05 -0.76 -0.48
CA ILE A 13 4.33 0.14 0.42
C ILE A 13 4.32 1.53 -0.20
N LEU A 14 3.13 2.15 -0.20
CA LEU A 14 2.97 3.56 -0.53
C LEU A 14 2.64 4.30 0.76
N GLU A 15 3.33 5.39 1.02
CA GLU A 15 3.08 6.17 2.20
C GLU A 15 2.63 7.57 1.82
N THR A 16 1.63 8.09 2.51
CA THR A 16 1.14 9.44 2.32
C THR A 16 0.83 10.06 3.69
N PHE A 17 0.75 11.37 3.74
CA PHE A 17 0.35 12.07 4.96
C PHE A 17 -1.07 12.58 4.78
N ASP A 18 -1.93 12.28 5.75
CA ASP A 18 -3.33 12.73 5.74
C ASP A 18 -3.48 13.87 6.72
N GLU A 19 -3.76 15.07 6.19
CA GLU A 19 -3.87 16.27 7.01
C GLU A 19 -5.10 16.27 7.92
N GLU A 20 -6.17 15.59 7.53
CA GLU A 20 -7.38 15.54 8.32
C GLU A 20 -7.18 14.81 9.64
N ILE A 21 -6.43 13.73 9.62
CA ILE A 21 -6.14 12.97 10.82
C ILE A 21 -4.75 13.26 11.38
N ASN A 22 -3.96 14.09 10.66
CA ASN A 22 -2.62 14.50 11.05
C ASN A 22 -1.70 13.30 11.31
N MET A 23 -1.77 12.30 10.45
CA MET A 23 -0.96 11.10 10.56
C MET A 23 -0.53 10.59 9.20
N ARG A 24 0.57 9.85 9.19
CA ARG A 24 1.01 9.14 8.00
C ARG A 24 0.18 7.88 7.84
N ILE A 25 -0.11 7.56 6.59
CA ILE A 25 -0.83 6.35 6.24
C ILE A 25 0.04 5.53 5.32
N GLN A 26 0.22 4.25 5.63
CA GLN A 26 0.93 3.31 4.78
C GLN A 26 -0.09 2.38 4.14
N PHE A 27 -0.02 2.29 2.81
CA PHE A 27 -0.82 1.35 2.05
C PHE A 27 0.09 0.22 1.60
N HIS A 28 -0.16 -0.97 2.11
CA HIS A 28 0.61 -2.17 1.79
C HIS A 28 -0.08 -2.92 0.66
N TYR A 29 0.70 -3.33 -0.33
CA TYR A 29 0.18 -4.08 -1.47
C TYR A 29 1.04 -5.31 -1.69
N TRP A 30 0.41 -6.44 -1.98
CA TRP A 30 1.15 -7.66 -2.27
C TRP A 30 0.30 -8.61 -3.09
N THR A 31 0.96 -9.63 -3.66
CA THR A 31 0.30 -10.68 -4.39
C THR A 31 0.51 -12.01 -3.68
N SER A 32 -0.45 -12.88 -3.82
CA SER A 32 -0.34 -14.24 -3.31
C SER A 32 -1.07 -15.15 -4.29
N GLY A 33 -0.32 -16.02 -4.97
CA GLY A 33 -0.87 -16.80 -6.06
C GLY A 33 -1.34 -15.88 -7.18
N LYS A 34 -2.60 -15.98 -7.53
CA LYS A 34 -3.20 -15.13 -8.59
C LYS A 34 -4.08 -14.04 -8.02
N TYR A 35 -4.01 -13.78 -6.72
CA TYR A 35 -4.84 -12.77 -6.08
C TYR A 35 -3.98 -11.59 -5.63
N PHE A 36 -4.63 -10.44 -5.53
CA PHE A 36 -4.00 -9.18 -5.14
C PHE A 36 -4.63 -8.69 -3.85
N TYR A 37 -3.80 -8.16 -2.95
CA TYR A 37 -4.23 -7.75 -1.62
C TYR A 37 -3.71 -6.39 -1.25
N SER A 38 -4.43 -5.73 -0.36
CA SER A 38 -3.94 -4.50 0.24
C SER A 38 -4.37 -4.42 1.71
N SER A 39 -3.61 -3.67 2.49
CA SER A 39 -3.97 -3.34 3.86
C SER A 39 -3.45 -1.95 4.15
N THR A 40 -3.97 -1.35 5.22
CA THR A 40 -3.63 0.03 5.59
C THR A 40 -3.12 0.03 7.03
N GLU A 41 -2.08 0.82 7.27
CA GLU A 41 -1.54 1.00 8.60
C GLU A 41 -1.35 2.48 8.88
N LEU A 42 -1.81 2.95 10.03
CA LEU A 42 -1.65 4.33 10.46
C LEU A 42 -0.39 4.48 11.32
N GLU A 43 0.09 5.71 11.41
CA GLU A 43 1.30 6.03 12.16
C GLU A 43 1.20 5.62 13.63
N ASP A 44 0.00 5.63 14.20
CA ASP A 44 -0.22 5.27 15.60
C ASP A 44 -0.30 3.75 15.83
N GLY A 45 -0.09 2.95 14.80
CA GLY A 45 -0.13 1.50 14.90
C GLY A 45 -1.47 0.88 14.58
N THR A 46 -2.51 1.70 14.37
CA THR A 46 -3.81 1.18 13.97
C THR A 46 -3.71 0.56 12.59
N THR A 47 -4.22 -0.65 12.43
CA THR A 47 -4.18 -1.34 11.15
C THR A 47 -5.58 -1.72 10.70
N ALA A 48 -5.81 -1.67 9.39
CA ALA A 48 -7.01 -2.18 8.80
C ALA A 48 -6.76 -3.61 8.34
N ARG A 49 -7.83 -4.41 8.37
CA ARG A 49 -7.75 -5.79 7.93
C ARG A 49 -7.39 -5.84 6.45
N LYS A 50 -6.58 -6.83 6.05
CA LYS A 50 -6.27 -7.01 4.64
C LYS A 50 -7.54 -7.28 3.85
N LYS A 51 -7.55 -6.80 2.60
CA LYS A 51 -8.66 -7.04 1.68
C LYS A 51 -8.11 -7.46 0.34
N ARG A 52 -8.90 -8.26 -0.39
CA ARG A 52 -8.55 -8.61 -1.76
C ARG A 52 -8.97 -7.46 -2.67
N ILE A 53 -8.08 -7.07 -3.57
CA ILE A 53 -8.34 -5.99 -4.53
C ILE A 53 -8.26 -6.54 -5.94
N SER A 54 -8.70 -5.74 -6.91
CA SER A 54 -8.62 -6.11 -8.31
C SER A 54 -7.21 -5.96 -8.82
N GLU A 55 -6.91 -6.67 -9.90
CA GLU A 55 -5.64 -6.49 -10.61
C GLU A 55 -5.46 -5.03 -11.04
N LYS A 56 -6.54 -4.40 -11.49
CA LYS A 56 -6.51 -3.01 -11.92
C LYS A 56 -6.07 -2.08 -10.80
N GLU A 57 -6.60 -2.27 -9.60
CA GLU A 57 -6.19 -1.48 -8.44
C GLU A 57 -4.71 -1.70 -8.11
N TYR A 58 -4.29 -2.95 -8.15
CA TYR A 58 -2.90 -3.30 -7.84
C TYR A 58 -1.95 -2.67 -8.85
N VAL A 59 -2.25 -2.78 -10.13
CA VAL A 59 -1.41 -2.24 -11.20
C VAL A 59 -1.34 -0.72 -11.09
N SER A 60 -2.47 -0.06 -10.78
CA SER A 60 -2.50 1.39 -10.61
C SER A 60 -1.58 1.82 -9.46
N ALA A 61 -1.64 1.10 -8.34
CA ALA A 61 -0.77 1.39 -7.20
C ALA A 61 0.70 1.13 -7.54
N LEU A 62 0.97 0.05 -8.27
CA LEU A 62 2.32 -0.29 -8.68
C LEU A 62 2.90 0.78 -9.60
N GLU A 63 2.10 1.32 -10.50
CA GLU A 63 2.55 2.41 -11.37
C GLU A 63 2.93 3.64 -10.55
N THR A 64 2.13 3.97 -9.54
CA THR A 64 2.44 5.07 -8.63
C THR A 64 3.77 4.81 -7.92
N TYR A 65 3.97 3.58 -7.45
CA TYR A 65 5.20 3.19 -6.77
C TYR A 65 6.41 3.34 -7.69
N MET A 66 6.29 2.90 -8.94
CA MET A 66 7.40 2.91 -9.88
C MET A 66 7.72 4.30 -10.42
N ASN A 67 6.74 5.20 -10.42
CA ASN A 67 6.90 6.53 -11.00
C ASN A 67 7.18 7.63 -9.96
N ALA A 68 7.34 7.28 -8.73
CA ALA A 68 7.58 8.28 -7.68
C ALA A 68 9.05 8.66 -7.56
#